data_7d5ef2c5627cd6afde32246fb71137d0
#
_entry.id   7d5ef2c5627cd6afde32246fb71137d0
#
_cell.length_a   1.000
_cell.length_b   1.000
_cell.length_c   1.000
_cell.angle_alpha   90.00
_cell.angle_beta   90.00
_cell.angle_gamma   90.00
#
_symmetry.space_group_name_H-M   'P 1'
#
loop_
_entity.id
_entity.type
_entity.pdbx_description
1 polymer ?
#
loop_
_entity_poly.entity_id
_entity_poly.type
_entity_poly.pdbx_seq_one_letter_code
_entity_poly.pdbx_strand_id
1 'polypeptide(L)'
;PSAEPSSMTTVDDLIDRLEAEAAADADPATTPDVGIIMGSDSDLPVMEDAYEALNELGFAEQTDFDEAPDARFTYESYVVSAHRTPELMYAYGETATERGLDVIIAGAGGKSADLPNMTASIAYPVPVIGVPVQEKSVDSVIGMPTGAPIVAVDAGKSYNAALSAAQVLAREHDAIEERLVDLHEDQKGGVADVSADLHDRGIDGFRER
;
A
#
# COMPACT_ATOMS: atom_id res chain seq x y z
N PRO A 1 37.29 -22.42 -1.92
CA PRO A 1 36.30 -21.73 -2.73
C PRO A 1 35.82 -20.52 -1.95
N SER A 2 36.35 -19.38 -2.34
CA SER A 2 35.95 -18.08 -1.78
C SER A 2 34.56 -17.79 -2.33
N ALA A 3 33.58 -17.63 -1.46
CA ALA A 3 32.31 -17.04 -1.83
C ALA A 3 32.60 -15.62 -2.34
N GLU A 4 32.24 -15.34 -3.58
CA GLU A 4 32.23 -13.98 -4.09
C GLU A 4 31.32 -13.13 -3.18
N PRO A 5 31.71 -11.90 -2.81
CA PRO A 5 30.80 -11.04 -2.08
C PRO A 5 29.59 -10.81 -2.99
N SER A 6 28.39 -11.16 -2.50
CA SER A 6 27.13 -10.75 -3.11
C SER A 6 27.22 -9.25 -3.37
N SER A 7 27.16 -8.84 -4.64
CA SER A 7 27.17 -7.41 -4.99
C SER A 7 25.98 -6.76 -4.27
N MET A 8 26.26 -5.73 -3.47
CA MET A 8 25.20 -4.96 -2.82
C MET A 8 24.34 -4.35 -3.93
N THR A 9 23.03 -4.55 -3.88
CA THR A 9 22.06 -3.88 -4.75
C THR A 9 22.19 -2.37 -4.56
N THR A 10 22.35 -1.64 -5.64
CA THR A 10 22.44 -0.18 -5.64
C THR A 10 21.09 0.46 -5.96
N VAL A 11 20.97 1.77 -5.74
CA VAL A 11 19.78 2.53 -6.16
C VAL A 11 19.61 2.49 -7.68
N ASP A 12 20.72 2.57 -8.41
CA ASP A 12 20.70 2.50 -9.88
C ASP A 12 20.18 1.14 -10.36
N ASP A 13 20.57 0.03 -9.73
CA ASP A 13 20.05 -1.30 -10.06
C ASP A 13 18.52 -1.38 -9.88
N LEU A 14 17.96 -0.71 -8.86
CA LEU A 14 16.52 -0.65 -8.63
C LEU A 14 15.82 0.22 -9.67
N ILE A 15 16.42 1.34 -10.07
CA ILE A 15 15.88 2.21 -11.12
C ILE A 15 15.89 1.49 -12.47
N ASP A 16 17.00 0.87 -12.84
CA ASP A 16 17.13 0.09 -14.08
C ASP A 16 16.08 -1.03 -14.14
N ARG A 17 15.80 -1.68 -12.98
CA ARG A 17 14.76 -2.69 -12.86
C ARG A 17 13.38 -2.11 -13.14
N LEU A 18 12.98 -1.02 -12.46
CA LEU A 18 11.68 -0.37 -12.66
C LEU A 18 11.46 0.08 -14.11
N GLU A 19 12.50 0.63 -14.74
CA GLU A 19 12.48 1.04 -16.14
C GLU A 19 12.35 -0.17 -17.10
N ALA A 20 13.02 -1.28 -16.78
CA ALA A 20 12.91 -2.51 -17.56
C ALA A 20 11.52 -3.14 -17.45
N GLU A 21 10.92 -3.16 -16.25
CA GLU A 21 9.56 -3.61 -15.99
C GLU A 21 8.55 -2.76 -16.79
N ALA A 22 8.70 -1.43 -16.77
CA ALA A 22 7.85 -0.52 -17.54
C ALA A 22 7.97 -0.72 -19.07
N ALA A 23 9.14 -1.10 -19.55
CA ALA A 23 9.38 -1.35 -20.96
C ALA A 23 8.95 -2.76 -21.43
N ALA A 24 8.59 -3.64 -20.52
CA ALA A 24 8.28 -5.05 -20.82
C ALA A 24 6.96 -5.25 -21.55
N ASP A 25 6.04 -4.24 -21.58
CA ASP A 25 4.69 -4.35 -22.14
C ASP A 25 3.98 -5.62 -21.65
N ALA A 26 4.05 -5.86 -20.34
CA ALA A 26 3.52 -7.06 -19.70
C ALA A 26 2.00 -7.10 -19.73
N ASP A 27 1.43 -8.31 -19.68
CA ASP A 27 -0.03 -8.47 -19.57
C ASP A 27 -0.50 -7.90 -18.21
N PRO A 28 -1.44 -6.94 -18.18
CA PRO A 28 -1.98 -6.38 -16.93
C PRO A 28 -2.52 -7.42 -15.94
N ALA A 29 -2.87 -8.62 -16.43
CA ALA A 29 -3.31 -9.72 -15.55
C ALA A 29 -2.16 -10.37 -14.77
N THR A 30 -0.91 -10.04 -15.08
CA THR A 30 0.29 -10.59 -14.44
C THR A 30 1.15 -9.55 -13.75
N THR A 31 0.76 -8.28 -13.81
CA THR A 31 1.44 -7.17 -13.13
C THR A 31 0.81 -6.88 -11.77
N PRO A 32 1.55 -6.27 -10.82
CA PRO A 32 0.96 -5.82 -9.56
C PRO A 32 -0.14 -4.77 -9.78
N ASP A 33 -1.28 -4.96 -9.11
CA ASP A 33 -2.41 -4.00 -9.14
C ASP A 33 -2.18 -2.83 -8.15
N VAL A 34 -1.55 -3.12 -7.00
CA VAL A 34 -1.33 -2.15 -5.92
C VAL A 34 0.15 -2.01 -5.61
N GLY A 35 0.65 -0.80 -5.63
CA GLY A 35 1.98 -0.49 -5.12
C GLY A 35 1.92 -0.06 -3.65
N ILE A 36 2.77 -0.62 -2.79
CA ILE A 36 2.92 -0.17 -1.40
C ILE A 36 4.34 0.35 -1.21
N ILE A 37 4.49 1.62 -0.92
CA ILE A 37 5.79 2.22 -0.66
C ILE A 37 5.84 2.87 0.72
N MET A 38 7.00 2.77 1.37
CA MET A 38 7.25 3.38 2.66
C MET A 38 8.60 4.10 2.70
N GLY A 39 8.67 5.20 3.44
CA GLY A 39 9.86 6.06 3.50
C GLY A 39 11.06 5.45 4.21
N SER A 40 10.82 4.46 5.05
CA SER A 40 11.82 3.73 5.83
C SER A 40 11.26 2.39 6.27
N ASP A 41 12.15 1.43 6.54
CA ASP A 41 11.82 0.17 7.22
C ASP A 41 11.20 0.38 8.61
N SER A 42 11.50 1.51 9.27
CA SER A 42 10.87 1.89 10.54
C SER A 42 9.38 2.23 10.42
N ASP A 43 8.85 2.43 9.21
CA ASP A 43 7.43 2.68 8.96
C ASP A 43 6.63 1.37 8.85
N LEU A 44 7.32 0.24 8.67
CA LEU A 44 6.72 -1.08 8.48
C LEU A 44 5.69 -1.45 9.56
N PRO A 45 5.91 -1.25 10.86
CA PRO A 45 4.94 -1.61 11.89
C PRO A 45 3.57 -0.94 11.74
N VAL A 46 3.50 0.21 11.06
CA VAL A 46 2.23 0.86 10.72
C VAL A 46 1.71 0.37 9.37
N MET A 47 2.61 0.12 8.42
CA MET A 47 2.22 -0.31 7.08
C MET A 47 1.79 -1.78 7.01
N GLU A 48 2.14 -2.59 8.02
CA GLU A 48 1.74 -4.01 8.11
C GLU A 48 0.23 -4.21 8.05
N ASP A 49 -0.56 -3.31 8.62
CA ASP A 49 -2.02 -3.40 8.61
C ASP A 49 -2.58 -3.29 7.17
N ALA A 50 -1.88 -2.63 6.24
CA ALA A 50 -2.29 -2.59 4.83
C ALA A 50 -2.13 -3.94 4.15
N TYR A 51 -1.05 -4.66 4.44
CA TYR A 51 -0.84 -6.02 3.93
C TYR A 51 -1.88 -6.99 4.48
N GLU A 52 -2.21 -6.87 5.77
CA GLU A 52 -3.27 -7.66 6.40
C GLU A 52 -4.60 -7.48 5.66
N ALA A 53 -5.03 -6.23 5.46
CA ALA A 53 -6.28 -5.92 4.76
C ALA A 53 -6.30 -6.45 3.31
N LEU A 54 -5.22 -6.30 2.56
CA LEU A 54 -5.14 -6.81 1.19
C LEU A 54 -5.18 -8.35 1.16
N ASN A 55 -4.48 -9.01 2.09
CA ASN A 55 -4.50 -10.47 2.19
C ASN A 55 -5.90 -10.99 2.57
N GLU A 56 -6.62 -10.33 3.48
CA GLU A 56 -8.01 -10.64 3.80
C GLU A 56 -8.93 -10.53 2.58
N LEU A 57 -8.66 -9.55 1.70
CA LEU A 57 -9.38 -9.37 0.44
C LEU A 57 -8.88 -10.32 -0.67
N GLY A 58 -7.93 -11.23 -0.37
CA GLY A 58 -7.45 -12.25 -1.29
C GLY A 58 -6.46 -11.73 -2.35
N PHE A 59 -5.79 -10.61 -2.07
CA PHE A 59 -4.59 -10.22 -2.80
C PHE A 59 -3.40 -11.08 -2.36
N ALA A 60 -2.39 -11.21 -3.22
CA ALA A 60 -1.13 -11.84 -2.88
C ALA A 60 0.05 -10.89 -3.12
N GLU A 61 1.10 -11.05 -2.33
CA GLU A 61 2.35 -10.32 -2.57
C GLU A 61 3.04 -10.83 -3.84
N GLN A 62 3.45 -9.92 -4.71
CA GLN A 62 4.26 -10.20 -5.89
C GLN A 62 5.66 -9.62 -5.67
N THR A 63 6.62 -10.47 -5.40
CA THR A 63 8.02 -10.09 -5.13
C THR A 63 8.89 -10.10 -6.36
N ASP A 64 8.41 -10.71 -7.44
CA ASP A 64 9.05 -10.73 -8.74
C ASP A 64 8.04 -10.33 -9.82
N PHE A 65 8.39 -9.30 -10.61
CA PHE A 65 7.51 -8.78 -11.65
C PHE A 65 7.21 -9.81 -12.74
N ASP A 66 8.21 -10.65 -13.06
CA ASP A 66 8.09 -11.67 -14.11
C ASP A 66 7.45 -12.98 -13.63
N GLU A 67 7.29 -13.16 -12.30
CA GLU A 67 6.73 -14.36 -11.69
C GLU A 67 5.51 -14.01 -10.82
N ALA A 68 4.37 -13.72 -11.46
CA ALA A 68 3.12 -13.44 -10.77
C ALA A 68 2.67 -14.67 -9.93
N PRO A 69 2.25 -14.46 -8.67
CA PRO A 69 1.68 -15.53 -7.86
C PRO A 69 0.36 -16.04 -8.44
N ASP A 70 -0.11 -17.22 -8.00
CA ASP A 70 -1.41 -17.77 -8.37
C ASP A 70 -2.54 -17.01 -7.64
N ALA A 71 -2.69 -15.74 -7.97
CA ALA A 71 -3.74 -14.84 -7.49
C ALA A 71 -4.13 -13.86 -8.59
N ARG A 72 -5.42 -13.52 -8.66
CA ARG A 72 -5.91 -12.57 -9.67
C ARG A 72 -5.46 -11.14 -9.39
N PHE A 73 -5.33 -10.77 -8.12
CA PHE A 73 -4.94 -9.43 -7.68
C PHE A 73 -3.69 -9.52 -6.83
N THR A 74 -2.75 -8.62 -7.08
CA THR A 74 -1.45 -8.65 -6.41
C THR A 74 -1.03 -7.27 -5.97
N TYR A 75 -0.06 -7.24 -5.05
CA TYR A 75 0.60 -6.01 -4.62
C TYR A 75 2.11 -6.21 -4.58
N GLU A 76 2.83 -5.14 -4.81
CA GLU A 76 4.28 -5.06 -4.65
C GLU A 76 4.64 -4.11 -3.50
N SER A 77 5.89 -4.20 -3.02
CA SER A 77 6.36 -3.37 -1.91
C SER A 77 7.77 -2.87 -2.11
N TYR A 78 7.98 -1.56 -1.83
CA TYR A 78 9.30 -0.94 -1.88
C TYR A 78 9.53 -0.01 -0.67
N VAL A 79 10.77 0.04 -0.20
CA VAL A 79 11.23 1.13 0.68
C VAL A 79 11.85 2.21 -0.20
N VAL A 80 11.25 3.41 -0.17
CA VAL A 80 11.61 4.53 -1.02
C VAL A 80 11.68 5.81 -0.19
N SER A 81 12.86 6.41 -0.08
CA SER A 81 13.01 7.63 0.72
C SER A 81 13.01 8.88 -0.16
N ALA A 82 12.03 9.76 0.05
CA ALA A 82 11.97 11.05 -0.67
C ALA A 82 13.24 11.90 -0.50
N HIS A 83 13.96 11.75 0.61
CA HIS A 83 15.15 12.56 0.92
C HIS A 83 16.47 11.85 0.66
N ARG A 84 16.52 10.51 0.82
CA ARG A 84 17.77 9.74 0.67
C ARG A 84 17.90 9.10 -0.71
N THR A 85 16.78 8.79 -1.36
CA THR A 85 16.71 8.20 -2.70
C THR A 85 15.64 8.88 -3.54
N PRO A 86 15.71 10.24 -3.73
CA PRO A 86 14.70 10.97 -4.51
C PRO A 86 14.61 10.48 -5.97
N GLU A 87 15.73 10.05 -6.55
CA GLU A 87 15.80 9.47 -7.90
C GLU A 87 14.99 8.15 -7.99
N LEU A 88 15.06 7.30 -6.99
CA LEU A 88 14.25 6.06 -6.93
C LEU A 88 12.76 6.39 -6.76
N MET A 89 12.43 7.38 -5.92
CA MET A 89 11.05 7.84 -5.77
C MET A 89 10.50 8.35 -7.11
N TYR A 90 11.30 9.11 -7.84
CA TYR A 90 10.93 9.64 -9.14
C TYR A 90 10.70 8.51 -10.15
N ALA A 91 11.65 7.57 -10.26
CA ALA A 91 11.53 6.42 -11.15
C ALA A 91 10.32 5.55 -10.80
N TYR A 92 10.06 5.30 -9.51
CA TYR A 92 8.89 4.54 -9.07
C TYR A 92 7.59 5.17 -9.52
N GLY A 93 7.45 6.48 -9.31
CA GLY A 93 6.24 7.21 -9.70
C GLY A 93 6.06 7.32 -11.22
N GLU A 94 7.13 7.61 -11.96
CA GLU A 94 7.05 7.74 -13.43
C GLU A 94 6.71 6.43 -14.13
N THR A 95 7.20 5.30 -13.63
CA THR A 95 6.97 3.99 -14.23
C THR A 95 5.68 3.31 -13.79
N ALA A 96 4.94 3.89 -12.84
CA ALA A 96 3.80 3.25 -12.19
C ALA A 96 2.70 2.81 -13.19
N THR A 97 2.35 3.67 -14.13
CA THR A 97 1.31 3.38 -15.13
C THR A 97 1.73 2.25 -16.07
N GLU A 98 2.94 2.33 -16.63
CA GLU A 98 3.45 1.34 -17.57
C GLU A 98 3.70 -0.02 -16.92
N ARG A 99 3.95 -0.03 -15.60
CA ARG A 99 4.09 -1.25 -14.81
C ARG A 99 2.75 -1.85 -14.38
N GLY A 100 1.64 -1.22 -14.74
CA GLY A 100 0.30 -1.74 -14.49
C GLY A 100 -0.30 -1.43 -13.12
N LEU A 101 0.30 -0.52 -12.34
CA LEU A 101 -0.25 -0.13 -11.04
C LEU A 101 -1.53 0.69 -11.20
N ASP A 102 -2.62 0.24 -10.59
CA ASP A 102 -3.89 0.95 -10.54
C ASP A 102 -3.97 1.96 -9.40
N VAL A 103 -3.24 1.71 -8.31
CA VAL A 103 -3.22 2.57 -7.12
C VAL A 103 -1.92 2.38 -6.33
N ILE A 104 -1.45 3.45 -5.69
CA ILE A 104 -0.29 3.41 -4.81
C ILE A 104 -0.71 3.77 -3.38
N ILE A 105 -0.31 2.97 -2.41
CA ILE A 105 -0.39 3.30 -0.98
C ILE A 105 1.01 3.75 -0.55
N ALA A 106 1.13 4.98 -0.09
CA ALA A 106 2.41 5.57 0.28
C ALA A 106 2.42 6.01 1.73
N GLY A 107 3.31 5.44 2.55
CA GLY A 107 3.45 5.74 3.97
C GLY A 107 4.76 6.45 4.31
N ALA A 108 4.70 7.44 5.19
CA ALA A 108 5.88 8.08 5.72
C ALA A 108 5.67 8.67 7.12
N GLY A 109 6.74 8.66 7.90
CA GLY A 109 6.77 9.18 9.26
C GLY A 109 7.55 10.50 9.38
N GLY A 110 7.50 11.08 10.59
CA GLY A 110 8.21 12.32 10.88
C GLY A 110 7.44 13.58 10.47
N LYS A 111 8.13 14.73 10.58
CA LYS A 111 7.57 16.04 10.19
C LYS A 111 7.69 16.32 8.70
N SER A 112 8.66 15.69 8.05
CA SER A 112 8.92 15.79 6.60
C SER A 112 8.54 14.46 5.95
N ALA A 113 7.26 14.09 6.06
CA ALA A 113 6.70 12.88 5.49
C ALA A 113 6.28 13.14 4.02
N ASP A 114 7.27 13.48 3.19
CA ASP A 114 7.03 14.02 1.83
C ASP A 114 6.86 12.92 0.78
N LEU A 115 7.16 11.66 1.09
CA LEU A 115 7.04 10.57 0.13
C LEU A 115 5.63 10.46 -0.48
N PRO A 116 4.52 10.48 0.28
CA PRO A 116 3.19 10.34 -0.31
C PRO A 116 2.84 11.48 -1.26
N ASN A 117 3.05 12.74 -0.84
CA ASN A 117 2.67 13.89 -1.65
C ASN A 117 3.53 14.06 -2.91
N MET A 118 4.84 13.78 -2.81
CA MET A 118 5.74 13.80 -3.95
C MET A 118 5.40 12.68 -4.94
N THR A 119 5.16 11.47 -4.45
CA THR A 119 4.74 10.36 -5.30
C THR A 119 3.41 10.66 -6.02
N ALA A 120 2.43 11.27 -5.33
CA ALA A 120 1.16 11.67 -5.95
C ALA A 120 1.34 12.66 -7.10
N SER A 121 2.34 13.55 -7.02
CA SER A 121 2.65 14.49 -8.09
C SER A 121 3.31 13.83 -9.29
N ILE A 122 4.13 12.80 -9.06
CA ILE A 122 4.91 12.13 -10.10
C ILE A 122 4.09 11.03 -10.80
N ALA A 123 3.39 10.22 -10.03
CA ALA A 123 2.66 9.05 -10.53
C ALA A 123 1.32 9.42 -11.23
N TYR A 124 0.97 10.70 -11.30
CA TYR A 124 -0.27 11.12 -11.95
C TYR A 124 -0.38 10.55 -13.37
N PRO A 125 -1.52 9.92 -13.78
CA PRO A 125 -2.83 9.93 -13.13
C PRO A 125 -3.10 8.77 -12.14
N VAL A 126 -2.12 7.92 -11.83
CA VAL A 126 -2.32 6.84 -10.84
C VAL A 126 -2.66 7.47 -9.48
N PRO A 127 -3.79 7.09 -8.85
CA PRO A 127 -4.16 7.63 -7.55
C PRO A 127 -3.20 7.16 -6.46
N VAL A 128 -2.85 8.09 -5.56
CA VAL A 128 -2.01 7.80 -4.40
C VAL A 128 -2.82 8.00 -3.12
N ILE A 129 -2.78 7.00 -2.25
CA ILE A 129 -3.38 7.04 -0.91
C ILE A 129 -2.28 7.19 0.11
N GLY A 130 -2.20 8.38 0.70
CA GLY A 130 -1.19 8.72 1.70
C GLY A 130 -1.54 8.16 3.09
N VAL A 131 -0.53 7.58 3.73
CA VAL A 131 -0.60 7.10 5.12
C VAL A 131 0.35 7.91 5.98
N PRO A 132 -0.15 8.88 6.77
CA PRO A 132 0.66 9.48 7.81
C PRO A 132 0.98 8.42 8.86
N VAL A 133 2.26 8.07 9.04
CA VAL A 133 2.66 7.05 10.02
C VAL A 133 2.44 7.55 11.46
N GLN A 134 2.48 8.87 11.66
CA GLN A 134 2.30 9.54 12.95
C GLN A 134 1.45 10.79 12.78
N GLU A 135 0.79 11.25 13.84
CA GLU A 135 0.00 12.49 13.85
C GLU A 135 0.78 13.70 13.29
N LYS A 136 2.05 13.84 13.67
CA LYS A 136 2.93 14.93 13.19
C LYS A 136 3.26 14.87 11.70
N SER A 137 2.90 13.77 11.02
CA SER A 137 3.14 13.56 9.59
C SER A 137 1.95 14.02 8.72
N VAL A 138 0.78 14.24 9.31
CA VAL A 138 -0.47 14.54 8.59
C VAL A 138 -0.32 15.74 7.67
N ASP A 139 0.14 16.87 8.19
CA ASP A 139 0.25 18.12 7.41
C ASP A 139 1.20 17.98 6.20
N SER A 140 2.26 17.18 6.34
CA SER A 140 3.19 16.91 5.24
C SER A 140 2.56 16.01 4.18
N VAL A 141 1.86 14.96 4.60
CA VAL A 141 1.22 13.99 3.68
C VAL A 141 0.14 14.67 2.83
N ILE A 142 -0.74 15.48 3.44
CA ILE A 142 -1.89 16.08 2.75
C ILE A 142 -1.61 17.46 2.14
N GLY A 143 -0.42 18.02 2.38
CA GLY A 143 -0.06 19.39 2.00
C GLY A 143 0.15 19.55 0.49
N MET A 144 -0.92 19.56 -0.30
CA MET A 144 -0.88 19.64 -1.76
C MET A 144 -1.44 20.98 -2.28
N PRO A 145 -0.83 21.56 -3.33
CA PRO A 145 -1.39 22.72 -4.01
C PRO A 145 -2.63 22.34 -4.84
N THR A 146 -3.45 23.35 -5.17
CA THR A 146 -4.58 23.17 -6.08
C THR A 146 -4.13 22.57 -7.42
N GLY A 147 -4.78 21.48 -7.84
CA GLY A 147 -4.50 20.79 -9.10
C GLY A 147 -3.55 19.60 -8.96
N ALA A 148 -2.98 19.36 -7.79
CA ALA A 148 -2.18 18.18 -7.49
C ALA A 148 -2.89 17.33 -6.40
N PRO A 149 -3.72 16.35 -6.77
CA PRO A 149 -4.54 15.63 -5.81
C PRO A 149 -3.76 14.55 -5.05
N ILE A 150 -4.14 14.35 -3.81
CA ILE A 150 -3.84 13.16 -3.01
C ILE A 150 -5.07 12.79 -2.18
N VAL A 151 -5.29 11.51 -1.95
CA VAL A 151 -6.19 11.01 -0.92
C VAL A 151 -5.36 10.57 0.27
N ALA A 152 -5.82 10.76 1.48
CA ALA A 152 -5.10 10.29 2.66
C ALA A 152 -6.06 9.71 3.70
N VAL A 153 -5.55 8.78 4.49
CA VAL A 153 -6.22 8.24 5.68
C VAL A 153 -5.73 8.95 6.94
N ASP A 154 -6.38 8.71 8.05
CA ASP A 154 -5.93 9.19 9.35
C ASP A 154 -4.60 8.55 9.76
N ALA A 155 -3.88 9.18 10.69
CA ALA A 155 -2.57 8.71 11.13
C ALA A 155 -2.62 7.27 11.65
N GLY A 156 -1.67 6.45 11.20
CA GLY A 156 -1.56 5.05 11.57
C GLY A 156 -2.64 4.12 11.00
N LYS A 157 -3.46 4.56 10.03
CA LYS A 157 -4.59 3.78 9.50
C LYS A 157 -4.31 3.18 8.12
N SER A 158 -3.18 2.47 7.98
CA SER A 158 -2.82 1.82 6.71
C SER A 158 -3.82 0.74 6.27
N TYR A 159 -4.49 0.05 7.22
CA TYR A 159 -5.60 -0.86 6.92
C TYR A 159 -6.69 -0.15 6.10
N ASN A 160 -7.10 1.05 6.53
CA ASN A 160 -8.10 1.84 5.81
C ASN A 160 -7.58 2.31 4.43
N ALA A 161 -6.28 2.56 4.29
CA ALA A 161 -5.69 2.87 2.99
C ALA A 161 -5.81 1.69 2.02
N ALA A 162 -5.56 0.49 2.49
CA ALA A 162 -5.73 -0.74 1.70
C ALA A 162 -7.19 -0.97 1.30
N LEU A 163 -8.15 -0.78 2.22
CA LEU A 163 -9.58 -0.84 1.88
C LEU A 163 -9.95 0.21 0.84
N SER A 164 -9.41 1.43 0.94
CA SER A 164 -9.66 2.49 -0.04
C SER A 164 -9.05 2.15 -1.41
N ALA A 165 -7.87 1.55 -1.44
CA ALA A 165 -7.26 1.04 -2.68
C ALA A 165 -8.15 -0.04 -3.31
N ALA A 166 -8.59 -1.01 -2.53
CA ALA A 166 -9.53 -2.03 -2.99
C ALA A 166 -10.85 -1.44 -3.50
N GLN A 167 -11.37 -0.38 -2.87
CA GLN A 167 -12.57 0.34 -3.37
C GLN A 167 -12.33 1.01 -4.73
N VAL A 168 -11.12 1.50 -5.01
CA VAL A 168 -10.76 2.02 -6.33
C VAL A 168 -10.83 0.91 -7.36
N LEU A 169 -10.17 -0.23 -7.10
CA LEU A 169 -10.17 -1.38 -8.01
C LEU A 169 -11.56 -2.01 -8.17
N ALA A 170 -12.40 -1.99 -7.15
CA ALA A 170 -13.76 -2.51 -7.18
C ALA A 170 -14.66 -1.81 -8.23
N ARG A 171 -14.24 -0.62 -8.72
CA ARG A 171 -14.99 0.07 -9.79
C ARG A 171 -14.89 -0.65 -11.15
N GLU A 172 -13.86 -1.45 -11.34
CA GLU A 172 -13.58 -2.22 -12.55
C GLU A 172 -13.66 -3.74 -12.33
N HIS A 173 -13.72 -4.19 -11.06
CA HIS A 173 -13.62 -5.60 -10.68
C HIS A 173 -14.68 -6.02 -9.66
N ASP A 174 -15.78 -6.58 -10.15
CA ASP A 174 -16.91 -7.08 -9.33
C ASP A 174 -16.43 -8.04 -8.21
N ALA A 175 -15.41 -8.85 -8.49
CA ALA A 175 -14.87 -9.80 -7.50
C ALA A 175 -14.25 -9.10 -6.28
N ILE A 176 -13.70 -7.90 -6.43
CA ILE A 176 -13.21 -7.10 -5.29
C ILE A 176 -14.38 -6.47 -4.55
N GLU A 177 -15.40 -5.98 -5.29
CA GLU A 177 -16.61 -5.43 -4.67
C GLU A 177 -17.29 -6.47 -3.78
N GLU A 178 -17.47 -7.70 -4.26
CA GLU A 178 -18.03 -8.80 -3.47
C GLU A 178 -17.23 -9.07 -2.19
N ARG A 179 -15.90 -9.16 -2.28
CA ARG A 179 -15.01 -9.39 -1.13
C ARG A 179 -15.06 -8.25 -0.11
N LEU A 180 -15.17 -7.00 -0.57
CA LEU A 180 -15.33 -5.84 0.32
C LEU A 180 -16.66 -5.87 1.07
N VAL A 181 -17.74 -6.28 0.39
CA VAL A 181 -19.07 -6.45 1.02
C VAL A 181 -19.03 -7.57 2.05
N ASP A 182 -18.46 -8.71 1.73
CA ASP A 182 -18.32 -9.85 2.63
C ASP A 182 -17.52 -9.47 3.88
N LEU A 183 -16.35 -8.84 3.70
CA LEU A 183 -15.53 -8.35 4.81
C LEU A 183 -16.30 -7.38 5.72
N HIS A 184 -17.09 -6.48 5.14
CA HIS A 184 -17.90 -5.54 5.90
C HIS A 184 -19.01 -6.25 6.72
N GLU A 185 -19.66 -7.25 6.15
CA GLU A 185 -20.66 -8.05 6.88
C GLU A 185 -20.03 -8.88 8.00
N ASP A 186 -18.85 -9.45 7.78
CA ASP A 186 -18.08 -10.16 8.81
C ASP A 186 -17.71 -9.23 9.98
N GLN A 187 -17.28 -8.01 9.69
CA GLN A 187 -16.98 -7.00 10.72
C GLN A 187 -18.23 -6.64 11.54
N LYS A 188 -19.38 -6.50 10.89
CA LYS A 188 -20.67 -6.28 11.59
C LYS A 188 -21.03 -7.48 12.48
N GLY A 189 -20.85 -8.69 11.97
CA GLY A 189 -21.06 -9.93 12.72
C GLY A 189 -20.20 -9.95 13.98
N GLY A 190 -18.91 -9.62 13.87
CA GLY A 190 -18.00 -9.53 15.00
C GLY A 190 -18.47 -8.54 16.09
N VAL A 191 -19.01 -7.38 15.71
CA VAL A 191 -19.59 -6.42 16.68
C VAL A 191 -20.83 -7.01 17.36
N ALA A 192 -21.68 -7.70 16.62
CA ALA A 192 -22.87 -8.34 17.17
C ALA A 192 -22.51 -9.43 18.20
N ASP A 193 -21.52 -10.27 17.89
CA ASP A 193 -21.02 -11.32 18.78
C ASP A 193 -20.41 -10.74 20.06
N VAL A 194 -19.60 -9.70 19.96
CA VAL A 194 -19.01 -8.99 21.11
C VAL A 194 -20.10 -8.36 21.98
N SER A 195 -21.14 -7.79 21.36
CA SER A 195 -22.28 -7.19 22.07
C SER A 195 -23.11 -8.26 22.80
N ALA A 196 -23.34 -9.40 22.18
CA ALA A 196 -24.03 -10.52 22.79
C ALA A 196 -23.25 -11.10 23.99
N ASP A 197 -21.93 -11.31 23.82
CA ASP A 197 -21.06 -11.79 24.88
C ASP A 197 -21.02 -10.83 26.09
N LEU A 198 -20.97 -9.51 25.84
CA LEU A 198 -21.06 -8.50 26.89
C LEU A 198 -22.40 -8.57 27.64
N HIS A 199 -23.50 -8.74 26.91
CA HIS A 199 -24.82 -8.83 27.51
C HIS A 199 -24.98 -10.10 28.37
N ASP A 200 -24.48 -11.23 27.88
CA ASP A 200 -24.60 -12.52 28.55
C ASP A 200 -23.73 -12.64 29.81
N ARG A 201 -22.49 -12.14 29.75
CA ARG A 201 -21.54 -12.19 30.87
C ARG A 201 -21.66 -11.03 31.85
N GLY A 202 -22.27 -9.91 31.44
CA GLY A 202 -22.21 -8.65 32.15
C GLY A 202 -20.82 -8.05 32.19
N ILE A 203 -20.68 -6.84 32.71
CA ILE A 203 -19.43 -6.08 32.74
C ILE A 203 -18.29 -6.83 33.41
N ASP A 204 -18.53 -7.45 34.55
CA ASP A 204 -17.49 -8.12 35.32
C ASP A 204 -16.92 -9.35 34.56
N GLY A 205 -17.80 -10.19 34.05
CA GLY A 205 -17.36 -11.35 33.27
C GLY A 205 -16.70 -10.99 31.91
N PHE A 206 -17.07 -9.87 31.33
CA PHE A 206 -16.47 -9.38 30.07
C PHE A 206 -15.05 -8.82 30.27
N ARG A 207 -14.72 -8.23 31.41
CA ARG A 207 -13.37 -7.75 31.76
C ARG A 207 -12.35 -8.85 31.95
N GLU A 208 -12.81 -10.07 32.22
CA GLU A 208 -11.95 -11.26 32.45
C GLU A 208 -11.60 -12.02 31.12
N ARG A 209 -11.89 -11.43 29.98
CA ARG A 209 -11.72 -11.99 28.62
C ARG A 209 -10.26 -12.01 28.14
#